data_dce008fd850cbaac2cf5a5cf10b8c42e
#
_entry.id   dce008fd850cbaac2cf5a5cf10b8c42e
#
_cell.length_a   1.000
_cell.length_b   1.000
_cell.length_c   1.000
_cell.angle_alpha   90.00
_cell.angle_beta   90.00
_cell.angle_gamma   90.00
#
_symmetry.space_group_name_H-M   'P 1'
#
loop_
_entity.id
_entity.type
_entity.pdbx_description
1 polymer ?
#
loop_
_entity_poly.entity_id
_entity_poly.type
_entity_poly.pdbx_seq_one_letter_code
_entity_poly.pdbx_strand_id
1 'polypeptide(L)'
;MTRYVLLVRGINVGGKNKVVMAQLRQELTELGLEKVETYINSGNIFFNSIVPRTKLIENLQAFFERRYPFIQSFSLLSNQDYEKELRNLPDWWNHEMARKDVLFYTEGLDVDQVIEKVNSLELVDEVLHFGKLGIFWGKLSQASYSKTAYHKHLLKMPFYGNITIRNANTFDKIGQFLKHKKGDT
;
A
#
# COMPACT_ATOMS: atom_id res chain seq x y z
N MET A 1 -5.42 2.29 -21.59
CA MET A 1 -4.23 2.43 -20.73
C MET A 1 -4.67 2.78 -19.33
N THR A 2 -4.24 2.02 -18.31
CA THR A 2 -4.60 2.20 -16.91
C THR A 2 -3.40 2.72 -16.12
N ARG A 3 -3.63 3.69 -15.24
CA ARG A 3 -2.63 4.16 -14.28
C ARG A 3 -2.69 3.29 -13.03
N TYR A 4 -1.53 2.84 -12.56
CA TYR A 4 -1.40 2.02 -11.37
C TYR A 4 -0.46 2.65 -10.35
N VAL A 5 -0.64 2.27 -9.10
CA VAL A 5 0.39 2.34 -8.07
C VAL A 5 0.75 0.93 -7.64
N LEU A 6 2.04 0.68 -7.56
CA LEU A 6 2.65 -0.52 -7.01
C LEU A 6 3.26 -0.15 -5.66
N LEU A 7 2.79 -0.80 -4.61
CA LEU A 7 3.27 -0.60 -3.25
C LEU A 7 4.09 -1.81 -2.83
N VAL A 8 5.37 -1.60 -2.57
CA VAL A 8 6.26 -2.63 -2.01
C VAL A 8 6.59 -2.33 -0.57
N ARG A 9 6.97 -3.35 0.19
CA ARG A 9 7.33 -3.20 1.60
C ARG A 9 8.77 -3.62 1.87
N GLY A 10 9.28 -3.15 3.01
CA GLY A 10 10.54 -3.64 3.56
C GLY A 10 11.77 -3.27 2.74
N ILE A 11 11.68 -2.26 1.89
CA ILE A 11 12.83 -1.71 1.16
C ILE A 11 13.34 -0.44 1.83
N ASN A 12 14.65 -0.22 1.75
CA ASN A 12 15.32 1.00 2.25
C ASN A 12 15.04 1.32 3.74
N VAL A 13 14.80 0.30 4.57
CA VAL A 13 14.51 0.45 6.00
C VAL A 13 15.65 -0.14 6.83
N GLY A 14 16.15 0.63 7.79
CA GLY A 14 17.17 0.16 8.73
C GLY A 14 18.49 -0.28 8.06
N GLY A 15 18.81 0.26 6.89
CA GLY A 15 20.01 -0.09 6.13
C GLY A 15 19.94 -1.44 5.40
N LYS A 16 18.81 -2.14 5.48
CA LYS A 16 18.56 -3.43 4.81
C LYS A 16 17.76 -3.24 3.52
N ASN A 17 17.85 -4.24 2.63
CA ASN A 17 17.06 -4.30 1.39
C ASN A 17 17.15 -3.00 0.58
N LYS A 18 18.36 -2.54 0.34
CA LYS A 18 18.62 -1.32 -0.42
C LYS A 18 18.12 -1.48 -1.86
N VAL A 19 17.33 -0.53 -2.29
CA VAL A 19 16.85 -0.38 -3.67
C VAL A 19 17.13 1.04 -4.13
N VAL A 20 17.93 1.17 -5.19
CA VAL A 20 18.17 2.46 -5.84
C VAL A 20 16.93 2.76 -6.71
N MET A 21 16.12 3.73 -6.28
CA MET A 21 14.84 4.01 -6.92
C MET A 21 14.97 4.43 -8.39
N ALA A 22 16.05 5.09 -8.77
CA ALA A 22 16.34 5.43 -10.18
C ALA A 22 16.57 4.18 -11.04
N GLN A 23 17.32 3.21 -10.51
CA GLN A 23 17.55 1.93 -11.18
C GLN A 23 16.24 1.13 -11.30
N LEU A 24 15.46 1.05 -10.23
CA LEU A 24 14.16 0.36 -10.26
C LEU A 24 13.22 0.97 -11.31
N ARG A 25 13.16 2.31 -11.43
CA ARG A 25 12.37 2.96 -12.49
C ARG A 25 12.82 2.56 -13.88
N GLN A 26 14.13 2.54 -14.13
CA GLN A 26 14.69 2.15 -15.42
C GLN A 26 14.31 0.70 -15.75
N GLU A 27 14.54 -0.23 -14.81
CA GLU A 27 14.25 -1.65 -15.00
C GLU A 27 12.74 -1.92 -15.23
N LEU A 28 11.86 -1.21 -14.55
CA LEU A 28 10.41 -1.30 -14.78
C LEU A 28 10.01 -0.70 -16.15
N THR A 29 10.70 0.35 -16.62
CA THR A 29 10.51 0.88 -17.97
C THR A 29 10.95 -0.14 -19.03
N GLU A 30 12.07 -0.81 -18.80
CA GLU A 30 12.56 -1.89 -19.67
C GLU A 30 11.60 -3.10 -19.69
N LEU A 31 10.86 -3.33 -18.61
CA LEU A 31 9.79 -4.33 -18.53
C LEU A 31 8.55 -3.95 -19.37
N GLY A 32 8.52 -2.74 -19.95
CA GLY A 32 7.43 -2.25 -20.81
C GLY A 32 6.37 -1.42 -20.05
N LEU A 33 6.67 -0.95 -18.84
CA LEU A 33 5.79 -0.03 -18.14
C LEU A 33 6.07 1.41 -18.57
N GLU A 34 5.02 2.21 -18.72
CA GLU A 34 5.13 3.58 -19.22
C GLU A 34 4.99 4.61 -18.09
N LYS A 35 5.64 5.76 -18.27
CA LYS A 35 5.58 6.89 -17.32
C LYS A 35 5.85 6.44 -15.87
N VAL A 36 6.93 5.69 -15.69
CA VAL A 36 7.31 5.17 -14.37
C VAL A 36 7.85 6.29 -13.48
N GLU A 37 7.20 6.51 -12.36
CA GLU A 37 7.53 7.53 -11.36
C GLU A 37 7.60 6.88 -9.98
N THR A 38 8.32 7.51 -9.05
CA THR A 38 8.39 7.06 -7.65
C THR A 38 8.18 8.24 -6.72
N TYR A 39 7.55 7.97 -5.58
CA TYR A 39 7.37 8.93 -4.49
C TYR A 39 8.02 8.39 -3.23
N ILE A 40 8.98 9.12 -2.68
CA ILE A 40 9.86 8.73 -1.55
C ILE A 40 10.51 7.34 -1.71
N ASN A 41 11.39 6.97 -0.78
CA ASN A 41 12.18 5.72 -0.89
C ASN A 41 11.48 4.48 -0.30
N SER A 42 10.23 4.61 0.14
CA SER A 42 9.49 3.53 0.81
C SER A 42 8.73 2.59 -0.14
N GLY A 43 8.94 2.72 -1.47
CA GLY A 43 8.37 1.80 -2.44
C GLY A 43 6.96 2.16 -2.90
N ASN A 44 6.73 3.42 -3.25
CA ASN A 44 5.52 3.87 -3.95
C ASN A 44 5.91 4.15 -5.42
N ILE A 45 5.47 3.28 -6.32
CA ILE A 45 5.85 3.31 -7.74
C ILE A 45 4.58 3.47 -8.58
N PHE A 46 4.58 4.46 -9.46
CA PHE A 46 3.45 4.76 -10.34
C PHE A 46 3.84 4.49 -11.79
N PHE A 47 2.92 3.95 -12.57
CA PHE A 47 3.15 3.69 -13.98
C PHE A 47 1.83 3.52 -14.74
N ASN A 48 1.91 3.58 -16.06
CA ASN A 48 0.82 3.25 -16.96
C ASN A 48 1.07 1.88 -17.62
N SER A 49 -0.01 1.13 -17.87
CA SER A 49 0.06 -0.12 -18.61
C SER A 49 -1.22 -0.40 -19.38
N ILE A 50 -1.09 -1.07 -20.53
CA ILE A 50 -2.20 -1.65 -21.30
C ILE A 50 -2.34 -3.15 -21.04
N VAL A 51 -1.36 -3.74 -20.35
CA VAL A 51 -1.36 -5.16 -20.02
C VAL A 51 -2.51 -5.48 -19.05
N PRO A 52 -3.27 -6.55 -19.26
CA PRO A 52 -4.29 -6.97 -18.30
C PRO A 52 -3.71 -7.17 -16.91
N ARG A 53 -4.46 -6.75 -15.87
CA ARG A 53 -3.99 -6.73 -14.47
C ARG A 53 -3.42 -8.08 -14.00
N THR A 54 -4.08 -9.18 -14.33
CA THR A 54 -3.62 -10.53 -13.96
C THR A 54 -2.24 -10.83 -14.54
N LYS A 55 -2.04 -10.54 -15.83
CA LYS A 55 -0.73 -10.73 -16.48
C LYS A 55 0.33 -9.77 -15.97
N LEU A 56 -0.07 -8.56 -15.63
CA LEU A 56 0.82 -7.57 -15.03
C LEU A 56 1.33 -8.04 -13.65
N ILE A 57 0.48 -8.65 -12.83
CA ILE A 57 0.87 -9.25 -11.54
C ILE A 57 1.89 -10.37 -11.75
N GLU A 58 1.65 -11.30 -12.68
CA GLU A 58 2.60 -12.38 -13.00
C GLU A 58 3.96 -11.82 -13.44
N ASN A 59 3.96 -10.83 -14.32
CA ASN A 59 5.18 -10.19 -14.81
C ASN A 59 5.96 -9.51 -13.68
N LEU A 60 5.27 -8.80 -12.78
CA LEU A 60 5.88 -8.14 -11.62
C LEU A 60 6.42 -9.16 -10.61
N GLN A 61 5.71 -10.25 -10.35
CA GLN A 61 6.18 -11.33 -9.49
C GLN A 61 7.48 -11.92 -10.03
N ALA A 62 7.51 -12.33 -11.30
CA ALA A 62 8.70 -12.87 -11.95
C ALA A 62 9.87 -11.87 -11.99
N PHE A 63 9.58 -10.58 -12.16
CA PHE A 63 10.58 -9.51 -12.10
C PHE A 63 11.21 -9.41 -10.71
N PHE A 64 10.40 -9.33 -9.65
CA PHE A 64 10.90 -9.22 -8.28
C PHE A 64 11.65 -10.49 -7.84
N GLU A 65 11.15 -11.67 -8.12
CA GLU A 65 11.82 -12.93 -7.80
C GLU A 65 13.26 -12.97 -8.38
N ARG A 66 13.43 -12.47 -9.59
CA ARG A 66 14.73 -12.47 -10.27
C ARG A 66 15.66 -11.33 -9.83
N ARG A 67 15.14 -10.14 -9.60
CA ARG A 67 15.94 -8.92 -9.39
C ARG A 67 16.00 -8.47 -7.93
N TYR A 68 14.93 -8.69 -7.18
CA TYR A 68 14.75 -8.22 -5.79
C TYR A 68 14.05 -9.30 -4.95
N PRO A 69 14.66 -10.48 -4.75
CA PRO A 69 14.00 -11.64 -4.14
C PRO A 69 13.52 -11.42 -2.71
N PHE A 70 13.96 -10.35 -2.06
CA PHE A 70 13.46 -9.94 -0.75
C PHE A 70 12.09 -9.23 -0.82
N ILE A 71 11.63 -8.82 -2.02
CA ILE A 71 10.27 -8.31 -2.25
C ILE A 71 9.36 -9.49 -2.57
N GLN A 72 8.78 -10.08 -1.52
CA GLN A 72 7.96 -11.29 -1.65
C GLN A 72 6.48 -11.00 -1.90
N SER A 73 6.03 -9.80 -1.56
CA SER A 73 4.63 -9.38 -1.73
C SER A 73 4.54 -7.90 -2.05
N PHE A 74 3.50 -7.53 -2.80
CA PHE A 74 3.22 -6.15 -3.18
C PHE A 74 1.71 -5.96 -3.35
N SER A 75 1.25 -4.70 -3.30
CA SER A 75 -0.11 -4.30 -3.65
C SER A 75 -0.09 -3.59 -5.00
N LEU A 76 -0.94 -3.99 -5.92
CA LEU A 76 -1.11 -3.35 -7.23
C LEU A 76 -2.52 -2.75 -7.34
N LEU A 77 -2.61 -1.43 -7.30
CA LEU A 77 -3.89 -0.72 -7.23
C LEU A 77 -4.07 0.15 -8.48
N SER A 78 -5.23 0.04 -9.13
CA SER A 78 -5.57 0.93 -10.24
C SER A 78 -6.06 2.29 -9.74
N ASN A 79 -5.91 3.32 -10.56
CA ASN A 79 -6.48 4.65 -10.29
C ASN A 79 -8.00 4.58 -10.05
N GLN A 80 -8.71 3.73 -10.80
CA GLN A 80 -10.16 3.57 -10.68
C GLN A 80 -10.56 2.96 -9.33
N ASP A 81 -9.84 1.92 -8.88
CA ASP A 81 -10.12 1.29 -7.58
C ASP A 81 -9.77 2.24 -6.43
N TYR A 82 -8.67 2.98 -6.57
CA TYR A 82 -8.28 3.98 -5.59
C TYR A 82 -9.31 5.12 -5.47
N GLU A 83 -9.83 5.61 -6.60
CA GLU A 83 -10.90 6.62 -6.59
C GLU A 83 -12.19 6.12 -5.94
N LYS A 84 -12.55 4.85 -6.15
CA LYS A 84 -13.70 4.24 -5.46
C LYS A 84 -13.48 4.18 -3.95
N GLU A 85 -12.28 3.80 -3.51
CA GLU A 85 -11.93 3.78 -2.09
C GLU A 85 -12.02 5.17 -1.47
N LEU A 86 -11.48 6.20 -2.13
CA LEU A 86 -11.55 7.59 -1.68
C LEU A 86 -12.98 8.10 -1.45
N ARG A 87 -13.95 7.59 -2.21
CA ARG A 87 -15.38 7.95 -2.05
C ARG A 87 -16.06 7.21 -0.89
N ASN A 88 -15.46 6.13 -0.42
CA ASN A 88 -16.01 5.26 0.62
C ASN A 88 -15.23 5.34 1.95
N LEU A 89 -14.40 6.37 2.11
CA LEU A 89 -13.70 6.60 3.36
C LEU A 89 -14.67 6.85 4.51
N PRO A 90 -14.38 6.34 5.71
CA PRO A 90 -15.22 6.61 6.88
C PRO A 90 -15.10 8.10 7.30
N ASP A 91 -16.16 8.65 7.89
CA ASP A 91 -16.22 10.06 8.30
C ASP A 91 -15.03 10.45 9.17
N TRP A 92 -14.64 9.57 10.08
CA TRP A 92 -13.52 9.80 11.00
C TRP A 92 -12.15 9.92 10.29
N TRP A 93 -12.03 9.49 9.04
CA TRP A 93 -10.75 9.60 8.31
C TRP A 93 -10.28 11.06 8.16
N ASN A 94 -11.22 11.98 8.12
CA ASN A 94 -10.94 13.42 8.03
C ASN A 94 -10.71 14.09 9.40
N HIS A 95 -10.89 13.37 10.51
CA HIS A 95 -10.65 13.92 11.84
C HIS A 95 -9.17 13.89 12.21
N GLU A 96 -8.74 14.82 13.07
CA GLU A 96 -7.42 14.76 13.68
C GLU A 96 -7.34 13.56 14.63
N MET A 97 -6.25 12.83 14.51
CA MET A 97 -5.92 11.67 15.36
C MET A 97 -4.41 11.62 15.57
N ALA A 98 -3.98 10.95 16.63
CA ALA A 98 -2.57 10.76 16.92
C ALA A 98 -1.85 10.08 15.74
N ARG A 99 -2.53 9.11 15.09
CA ARG A 99 -2.00 8.42 13.91
C ARG A 99 -3.13 7.79 13.10
N LYS A 100 -3.00 7.83 11.79
CA LYS A 100 -3.85 7.10 10.83
C LYS A 100 -2.97 6.38 9.83
N ASP A 101 -3.21 5.08 9.66
CA ASP A 101 -2.51 4.23 8.70
C ASP A 101 -3.52 3.46 7.83
N VAL A 102 -3.10 3.13 6.63
CA VAL A 102 -3.77 2.16 5.76
C VAL A 102 -2.88 0.93 5.63
N LEU A 103 -3.45 -0.23 5.92
CA LEU A 103 -2.83 -1.53 5.73
C LEU A 103 -3.35 -2.09 4.41
N PHE A 104 -2.66 -1.81 3.31
CA PHE A 104 -3.06 -2.30 2.00
C PHE A 104 -2.89 -3.81 1.88
N TYR A 105 -3.89 -4.48 1.34
CA TYR A 105 -3.80 -5.90 1.01
C TYR A 105 -2.82 -6.12 -0.14
N THR A 106 -1.97 -7.13 -0.01
CA THR A 106 -1.09 -7.55 -1.10
C THR A 106 -1.77 -8.58 -2.01
N GLU A 107 -1.21 -8.77 -3.19
CA GLU A 107 -1.71 -9.76 -4.14
C GLU A 107 -1.63 -11.17 -3.54
N GLY A 108 -2.72 -11.93 -3.69
CA GLY A 108 -2.82 -13.30 -3.18
C GLY A 108 -3.12 -13.44 -1.68
N LEU A 109 -3.32 -12.33 -0.97
CA LEU A 109 -3.70 -12.37 0.45
C LEU A 109 -5.14 -12.86 0.62
N ASP A 110 -5.37 -13.74 1.58
CA ASP A 110 -6.73 -14.10 2.04
C ASP A 110 -7.29 -12.97 2.91
N VAL A 111 -8.02 -12.07 2.25
CA VAL A 111 -8.55 -10.84 2.87
C VAL A 111 -9.59 -11.17 3.93
N ASP A 112 -10.44 -12.17 3.72
CA ASP A 112 -11.50 -12.54 4.67
C ASP A 112 -10.88 -13.03 5.99
N GLN A 113 -9.83 -13.82 5.90
CA GLN A 113 -9.09 -14.30 7.08
C GLN A 113 -8.40 -13.15 7.82
N VAL A 114 -7.87 -12.16 7.10
CA VAL A 114 -7.28 -10.96 7.71
C VAL A 114 -8.32 -10.16 8.47
N ILE A 115 -9.48 -9.91 7.83
CA ILE A 115 -10.60 -9.18 8.44
C ILE A 115 -11.08 -9.88 9.70
N GLU A 116 -11.29 -11.19 9.65
CA GLU A 116 -11.71 -11.99 10.82
C GLU A 116 -10.74 -11.83 11.99
N LYS A 117 -9.43 -11.99 11.73
CA LYS A 117 -8.40 -11.83 12.77
C LYS A 117 -8.34 -10.44 13.36
N VAL A 118 -8.40 -9.41 12.53
CA VAL A 118 -8.35 -8.01 13.01
C VAL A 118 -9.62 -7.66 13.76
N ASN A 119 -10.79 -8.12 13.28
CA ASN A 119 -12.07 -7.85 13.91
C ASN A 119 -12.24 -8.53 15.28
N SER A 120 -11.46 -9.58 15.55
CA SER A 120 -11.44 -10.25 16.86
C SER A 120 -10.61 -9.53 17.93
N LEU A 121 -9.88 -8.48 17.56
CA LEU A 121 -9.04 -7.75 18.50
C LEU A 121 -9.86 -6.80 19.39
N GLU A 122 -9.47 -6.71 20.67
CA GLU A 122 -9.99 -5.70 21.58
C GLU A 122 -9.29 -4.36 21.29
N LEU A 123 -10.08 -3.39 20.84
CA LEU A 123 -9.57 -2.07 20.49
C LEU A 123 -9.52 -1.15 21.72
N VAL A 124 -8.46 -0.37 21.83
CA VAL A 124 -8.27 0.64 22.90
C VAL A 124 -7.92 1.98 22.27
N ASP A 125 -8.84 2.95 22.32
CA ASP A 125 -8.69 4.27 21.66
C ASP A 125 -8.33 4.16 20.17
N GLU A 126 -8.99 3.24 19.48
CA GLU A 126 -8.78 2.97 18.06
C GLU A 126 -10.09 2.90 17.31
N VAL A 127 -10.03 3.18 16.03
CA VAL A 127 -11.12 3.01 15.08
C VAL A 127 -10.63 2.26 13.85
N LEU A 128 -11.48 1.41 13.31
CA LEU A 128 -11.21 0.60 12.12
C LEU A 128 -12.26 0.86 11.03
N HIS A 129 -11.82 0.77 9.80
CA HIS A 129 -12.69 0.64 8.65
C HIS A 129 -12.08 -0.38 7.69
N PHE A 130 -12.85 -1.39 7.33
CA PHE A 130 -12.44 -2.39 6.34
C PHE A 130 -12.83 -1.93 4.95
N GLY A 131 -11.88 -1.32 4.25
CA GLY A 131 -12.04 -0.90 2.87
C GLY A 131 -11.79 -2.03 1.89
N LYS A 132 -11.98 -1.75 0.61
CA LYS A 132 -11.76 -2.70 -0.47
C LYS A 132 -10.28 -2.93 -0.76
N LEU A 133 -9.46 -1.90 -0.57
CA LEU A 133 -8.03 -1.93 -0.83
C LEU A 133 -7.18 -2.22 0.41
N GLY A 134 -7.73 -2.06 1.59
CA GLY A 134 -6.99 -2.22 2.83
C GLY A 134 -7.80 -1.91 4.07
N ILE A 135 -7.17 -2.04 5.22
CA ILE A 135 -7.72 -1.69 6.52
C ILE A 135 -7.26 -0.27 6.89
N PHE A 136 -8.22 0.62 7.09
CA PHE A 136 -7.98 1.96 7.61
C PHE A 136 -8.00 1.91 9.12
N TRP A 137 -6.90 2.32 9.75
CA TRP A 137 -6.71 2.18 11.20
C TRP A 137 -6.31 3.51 11.83
N GLY A 138 -7.22 4.10 12.62
CA GLY A 138 -7.02 5.33 13.37
C GLY A 138 -6.70 5.07 14.83
N LYS A 139 -5.71 5.78 15.38
CA LYS A 139 -5.36 5.81 16.80
C LYS A 139 -5.69 7.19 17.32
N LEU A 140 -6.60 7.26 18.31
CA LEU A 140 -7.18 8.53 18.75
C LEU A 140 -6.19 9.38 19.55
N SER A 141 -5.42 8.75 20.45
CA SER A 141 -4.57 9.43 21.40
C SER A 141 -3.13 8.89 21.41
N GLN A 142 -2.15 9.77 21.49
CA GLN A 142 -0.76 9.40 21.67
C GLN A 142 -0.51 8.77 23.06
N ALA A 143 -1.25 9.21 24.07
CA ALA A 143 -1.10 8.70 25.44
C ALA A 143 -1.51 7.22 25.57
N SER A 144 -2.48 6.76 24.78
CA SER A 144 -2.94 5.37 24.76
C SER A 144 -2.27 4.50 23.69
N TYR A 145 -1.36 5.05 22.86
CA TYR A 145 -0.80 4.35 21.70
C TYR A 145 -0.20 2.98 22.05
N SER A 146 0.55 2.87 23.16
CA SER A 146 1.16 1.61 23.60
C SER A 146 0.15 0.55 24.06
N LYS A 147 -1.09 0.96 24.33
CA LYS A 147 -2.19 0.07 24.74
C LYS A 147 -3.04 -0.40 23.54
N THR A 148 -2.86 0.20 22.38
CA THR A 148 -3.64 -0.12 21.18
C THR A 148 -3.41 -1.55 20.72
N ALA A 149 -4.43 -2.15 20.12
CA ALA A 149 -4.32 -3.45 19.47
C ALA A 149 -3.30 -3.41 18.33
N TYR A 150 -3.24 -2.30 17.59
CA TYR A 150 -2.23 -2.05 16.58
C TYR A 150 -0.80 -2.23 17.11
N HIS A 151 -0.46 -1.57 18.22
CA HIS A 151 0.88 -1.64 18.79
C HIS A 151 1.19 -3.01 19.40
N LYS A 152 0.21 -3.63 20.08
CA LYS A 152 0.42 -4.88 20.82
C LYS A 152 0.42 -6.12 19.92
N HIS A 153 -0.40 -6.14 18.86
CA HIS A 153 -0.74 -7.37 18.15
C HIS A 153 -0.35 -7.37 16.68
N LEU A 154 -0.39 -6.23 15.97
CA LEU A 154 -0.23 -6.21 14.51
C LEU A 154 1.08 -6.86 14.04
N LEU A 155 2.21 -6.53 14.67
CA LEU A 155 3.53 -7.07 14.31
C LEU A 155 3.60 -8.61 14.41
N LYS A 156 2.80 -9.20 15.28
CA LYS A 156 2.76 -10.65 15.55
C LYS A 156 1.73 -11.38 14.69
N MET A 157 0.94 -10.66 13.90
CA MET A 157 -0.08 -11.27 13.05
C MET A 157 0.56 -12.08 11.91
N PRO A 158 0.03 -13.27 11.58
CA PRO A 158 0.58 -14.11 10.51
C PRO A 158 0.62 -13.41 9.16
N PHE A 159 -0.34 -12.51 8.90
CA PHE A 159 -0.43 -11.74 7.66
C PHE A 159 0.45 -10.48 7.64
N TYR A 160 1.12 -10.11 8.73
CA TYR A 160 1.88 -8.85 8.81
C TYR A 160 2.90 -8.71 7.66
N GLY A 161 3.51 -9.80 7.23
CA GLY A 161 4.41 -9.84 6.08
C GLY A 161 3.72 -9.58 4.73
N ASN A 162 2.40 -9.74 4.67
CA ASN A 162 1.60 -9.68 3.44
C ASN A 162 0.66 -8.47 3.40
N ILE A 163 1.03 -7.40 4.05
CA ILE A 163 0.38 -6.09 3.96
C ILE A 163 1.43 -5.03 3.70
N THR A 164 1.03 -3.95 3.04
CA THR A 164 1.87 -2.75 2.90
C THR A 164 1.24 -1.60 3.68
N ILE A 165 2.00 -1.01 4.63
CA ILE A 165 1.49 0.03 5.51
C ILE A 165 1.91 1.39 4.98
N ARG A 166 0.95 2.31 4.88
CA ARG A 166 1.18 3.72 4.56
C ARG A 166 0.40 4.60 5.52
N ASN A 167 1.00 5.70 5.97
CA ASN A 167 0.28 6.70 6.76
C ASN A 167 -0.68 7.53 5.90
N ALA A 168 -1.57 8.28 6.55
CA ALA A 168 -2.59 9.09 5.88
C ALA A 168 -2.00 10.07 4.87
N ASN A 169 -0.89 10.74 5.21
CA ASN A 169 -0.24 11.69 4.30
C ASN A 169 0.24 11.02 3.01
N THR A 170 0.82 9.82 3.12
CA THR A 170 1.25 9.03 1.96
C THR A 170 0.05 8.53 1.18
N PHE A 171 -1.04 8.12 1.85
CA PHE A 171 -2.29 7.75 1.20
C PHE A 171 -2.84 8.88 0.33
N ASP A 172 -2.90 10.09 0.85
CA ASP A 172 -3.36 11.27 0.11
C ASP A 172 -2.44 11.58 -1.08
N LYS A 173 -1.12 11.50 -0.89
CA LYS A 173 -0.15 11.71 -1.97
C LYS A 173 -0.29 10.67 -3.09
N ILE A 174 -0.51 9.41 -2.75
CA ILE A 174 -0.78 8.35 -3.74
C ILE A 174 -2.01 8.74 -4.58
N GLY A 175 -3.08 9.18 -3.96
CA GLY A 175 -4.28 9.66 -4.65
C GLY A 175 -4.00 10.80 -5.62
N GLN A 176 -3.13 11.75 -5.24
CA GLN A 176 -2.72 12.86 -6.11
C GLN A 176 -1.92 12.38 -7.33
N PHE A 177 -0.97 11.45 -7.16
CA PHE A 177 -0.18 10.87 -8.25
C PHE A 177 -1.02 10.02 -9.22
N LEU A 178 -2.09 9.37 -8.72
CA LEU A 178 -3.01 8.58 -9.54
C LEU A 178 -3.99 9.43 -10.34
N LYS A 179 -4.30 10.63 -9.87
CA LYS A 179 -5.08 11.61 -10.64
C LYS A 179 -4.22 12.17 -11.76
N HIS A 180 -4.36 11.65 -12.98
CA HIS A 180 -3.74 12.28 -14.14
C HIS A 180 -4.19 13.72 -14.27
N LYS A 181 -3.25 14.66 -14.39
CA LYS A 181 -3.55 15.92 -15.06
C LYS A 181 -4.02 15.58 -16.48
N LYS A 182 -5.32 15.80 -16.77
CA LYS A 182 -5.79 15.92 -18.15
C LYS A 182 -4.99 17.09 -18.75
N GLY A 183 -3.96 16.82 -19.53
CA GLY A 183 -3.26 17.90 -20.22
C GLY A 183 -1.80 17.70 -20.59
N ASP A 184 -1.28 16.45 -20.67
CA ASP A 184 -0.02 16.19 -21.38
C ASP A 184 -0.30 15.24 -22.55
N THR A 185 -0.88 15.81 -23.61
CA THR A 185 -0.82 15.26 -24.99
C THR A 185 0.30 15.94 -25.72
#